data_22cc9b31cdaaade2fdea3f3837724a52
#
_entry.id   22cc9b31cdaaade2fdea3f3837724a52
#
_cell.length_a   1.000
_cell.length_b   1.000
_cell.length_c   1.000
_cell.angle_alpha   90.00
_cell.angle_beta   90.00
_cell.angle_gamma   90.00
#
_symmetry.space_group_name_H-M   'P 1'
#
loop_
_entity.id
_entity.type
_entity.pdbx_description
1 polymer ?
#
loop_
_entity_poly.entity_id
_entity_poly.type
_entity_poly.pdbx_seq_one_letter_code
_entity_poly.pdbx_strand_id
1 'polypeptide(L)'
;TCTTVKEACEALTSVHLTGTPFNENYPTASLHWLLADKNKAVVIEHTADGLHIYENPVGVMTNNPPFEQQLFNLNNYMALSPRQPENRFSGALGLHCYSRGMGALGLPGDLSSMSRFVRVAYTKLNAVCRDTEAENVSQFFHILGSVEQQRGCCEVEPGAYEYTIYTSCCNATRGIYYYTTYDNHQITAVDLHRAELDGEALSTWPLVTGEQIFRQN
;
A
#
# COMPACT_ATOMS: atom_id res chain seq x y z
N THR A 1 7.57 13.80 -19.39
CA THR A 1 6.39 13.02 -19.03
C THR A 1 6.52 11.62 -19.63
N CYS A 2 6.40 10.58 -18.81
CA CYS A 2 6.51 9.19 -19.24
C CYS A 2 5.13 8.54 -19.27
N THR A 3 4.89 7.66 -20.23
CA THR A 3 3.62 6.92 -20.36
C THR A 3 3.73 5.48 -19.88
N THR A 4 4.96 4.97 -19.72
CA THR A 4 5.24 3.61 -19.25
C THR A 4 6.30 3.61 -18.17
N VAL A 5 6.31 2.55 -17.35
CA VAL A 5 7.37 2.31 -16.36
C VAL A 5 8.73 2.18 -17.05
N LYS A 6 8.79 1.59 -18.26
CA LYS A 6 10.03 1.47 -19.01
C LYS A 6 10.63 2.84 -19.34
N GLU A 7 9.85 3.75 -19.92
CA GLU A 7 10.28 5.12 -20.23
C GLU A 7 10.73 5.87 -18.96
N ALA A 8 10.00 5.70 -17.86
CA ALA A 8 10.36 6.32 -16.58
C ALA A 8 11.70 5.79 -16.04
N CYS A 9 11.94 4.48 -16.10
CA CYS A 9 13.21 3.89 -15.72
C CYS A 9 14.38 4.39 -16.59
N GLU A 10 14.17 4.50 -17.91
CA GLU A 10 15.17 5.07 -18.83
C GLU A 10 15.47 6.53 -18.49
N ALA A 11 14.45 7.35 -18.22
CA ALA A 11 14.63 8.74 -17.83
C ALA A 11 15.40 8.90 -16.50
N LEU A 12 15.16 8.01 -15.54
CA LEU A 12 15.82 8.02 -14.23
C LEU A 12 17.32 7.78 -14.31
N THR A 13 17.85 7.15 -15.36
CA THR A 13 19.30 6.98 -15.55
C THR A 13 20.06 8.30 -15.68
N SER A 14 19.37 9.37 -16.07
CA SER A 14 19.94 10.73 -16.20
C SER A 14 19.62 11.64 -15.00
N VAL A 15 18.85 11.14 -14.01
CA VAL A 15 18.48 11.91 -12.81
C VAL A 15 19.51 11.68 -11.71
N HIS A 16 20.01 12.77 -11.14
CA HIS A 16 20.87 12.73 -9.98
C HIS A 16 20.11 13.24 -8.74
N LEU A 17 19.88 12.36 -7.78
CA LEU A 17 19.26 12.71 -6.50
C LEU A 17 20.33 13.27 -5.56
N THR A 18 20.07 14.45 -5.01
CA THR A 18 20.98 15.12 -4.08
C THR A 18 20.40 15.09 -2.66
N GLY A 19 21.29 15.13 -1.65
CA GLY A 19 20.91 15.31 -0.25
C GLY A 19 20.68 16.79 0.12
N THR A 20 20.39 17.67 -0.84
CA THR A 20 20.16 19.09 -0.58
C THR A 20 18.72 19.33 -0.20
N PRO A 21 18.41 19.98 0.95
CA PRO A 21 17.04 20.36 1.29
C PRO A 21 16.42 21.25 0.21
N PHE A 22 15.13 21.10 -0.04
CA PHE A 22 14.40 21.97 -0.97
C PHE A 22 14.40 23.42 -0.47
N ASN A 23 14.13 23.62 0.83
CA ASN A 23 14.27 24.88 1.56
C ASN A 23 14.34 24.61 3.08
N GLU A 24 14.36 25.66 3.89
CA GLU A 24 14.44 25.55 5.36
C GLU A 24 13.22 24.83 5.99
N ASN A 25 12.06 24.89 5.34
CA ASN A 25 10.83 24.24 5.84
C ASN A 25 10.69 22.78 5.35
N TYR A 26 11.42 22.39 4.32
CA TYR A 26 11.38 21.07 3.71
C TYR A 26 12.77 20.43 3.69
N PRO A 27 13.20 19.84 4.82
CA PRO A 27 14.45 19.11 4.92
C PRO A 27 14.47 17.88 4.00
N THR A 28 15.63 17.33 3.78
CA THR A 28 15.77 16.03 3.09
C THR A 28 15.02 14.94 3.87
N ALA A 29 14.33 14.09 3.14
CA ALA A 29 13.65 12.92 3.70
C ALA A 29 14.16 11.65 3.02
N SER A 30 14.19 10.54 3.78
CA SER A 30 14.46 9.21 3.24
C SER A 30 13.23 8.74 2.47
N LEU A 31 13.21 9.00 1.16
CA LEU A 31 12.09 8.65 0.29
C LEU A 31 12.44 7.45 -0.59
N HIS A 32 11.41 6.71 -0.93
CA HIS A 32 11.40 5.70 -1.98
C HIS A 32 10.10 5.82 -2.78
N TRP A 33 10.09 5.29 -3.99
CA TRP A 33 8.99 5.48 -4.92
C TRP A 33 8.52 4.16 -5.51
N LEU A 34 7.22 4.03 -5.66
CA LEU A 34 6.57 2.96 -6.42
C LEU A 34 6.10 3.54 -7.75
N LEU A 35 6.58 2.99 -8.85
CA LEU A 35 6.05 3.25 -10.18
C LEU A 35 5.35 2.01 -10.70
N ALA A 36 4.16 2.19 -11.27
CA ALA A 36 3.41 1.09 -11.84
C ALA A 36 2.68 1.53 -13.11
N ASP A 37 2.61 0.62 -14.07
CA ASP A 37 1.69 0.69 -15.20
C ASP A 37 0.89 -0.63 -15.29
N LYS A 38 0.13 -0.83 -16.36
CA LYS A 38 -0.67 -2.06 -16.56
C LYS A 38 0.17 -3.34 -16.71
N ASN A 39 1.46 -3.22 -16.99
CA ASN A 39 2.33 -4.35 -17.32
C ASN A 39 3.27 -4.72 -16.18
N LYS A 40 3.76 -3.73 -15.43
CA LYS A 40 4.71 -3.97 -14.34
C LYS A 40 4.71 -2.87 -13.29
N ALA A 41 5.28 -3.20 -12.12
CA ALA A 41 5.62 -2.25 -11.07
C ALA A 41 7.11 -2.34 -10.76
N VAL A 42 7.70 -1.21 -10.35
CA VAL A 42 9.08 -1.12 -9.85
C VAL A 42 9.11 -0.28 -8.58
N VAL A 43 10.09 -0.59 -7.73
CA VAL A 43 10.45 0.25 -6.57
C VAL A 43 11.76 0.95 -6.88
N ILE A 44 11.84 2.22 -6.57
CA ILE A 44 13.02 3.06 -6.74
C ILE A 44 13.45 3.49 -5.36
N GLU A 45 14.71 3.19 -5.01
CA GLU A 45 15.34 3.55 -3.74
C GLU A 45 16.70 4.18 -4.02
N HIS A 46 17.04 5.21 -3.25
CA HIS A 46 18.37 5.80 -3.26
C HIS A 46 19.04 5.52 -1.92
N THR A 47 19.99 4.60 -1.94
CA THR A 47 20.74 4.14 -0.78
C THR A 47 22.17 4.73 -0.79
N ALA A 48 23.00 4.40 0.19
CA ALA A 48 24.34 4.94 0.30
C ALA A 48 25.25 4.60 -0.89
N ASP A 49 24.95 3.53 -1.59
CA ASP A 49 25.69 3.02 -2.76
C ASP A 49 25.06 3.43 -4.11
N GLY A 50 23.98 4.22 -4.09
CA GLY A 50 23.40 4.81 -5.30
C GLY A 50 21.91 4.58 -5.49
N LEU A 51 21.45 4.85 -6.71
CA LEU A 51 20.06 4.67 -7.13
C LEU A 51 19.83 3.24 -7.60
N HIS A 52 18.84 2.60 -7.01
CA HIS A 52 18.42 1.25 -7.34
C HIS A 52 16.99 1.24 -7.89
N ILE A 53 16.75 0.41 -8.90
CA ILE A 53 15.43 0.17 -9.48
C ILE A 53 15.18 -1.33 -9.43
N TYR A 54 14.23 -1.73 -8.58
CA TYR A 54 13.88 -3.14 -8.37
C TYR A 54 12.57 -3.47 -9.08
N GLU A 55 12.52 -4.59 -9.78
CA GLU A 55 11.23 -5.14 -10.20
C GLU A 55 10.41 -5.55 -8.99
N ASN A 56 9.12 -5.19 -9.01
CA ASN A 56 8.22 -5.44 -7.90
C ASN A 56 7.12 -6.43 -8.30
N PRO A 57 7.37 -7.75 -8.16
CA PRO A 57 6.41 -8.77 -8.56
C PRO A 57 5.18 -8.85 -7.65
N VAL A 58 5.25 -8.30 -6.45
CA VAL A 58 4.14 -8.28 -5.50
C VAL A 58 3.29 -7.02 -5.61
N GLY A 59 3.83 -5.95 -6.22
CA GLY A 59 3.15 -4.66 -6.35
C GLY A 59 2.80 -4.03 -4.99
N VAL A 60 3.69 -4.19 -4.01
CA VAL A 60 3.59 -3.65 -2.65
C VAL A 60 4.90 -2.95 -2.32
N MET A 61 4.80 -1.86 -1.60
CA MET A 61 5.93 -1.16 -1.01
C MET A 61 5.51 -0.64 0.37
N THR A 62 6.41 -0.73 1.34
CA THR A 62 6.27 -0.13 2.68
C THR A 62 7.52 0.70 2.99
N ASN A 63 7.82 0.93 4.25
CA ASN A 63 8.99 1.73 4.66
C ASN A 63 10.27 0.87 4.70
N ASN A 64 11.26 1.26 5.55
CA ASN A 64 12.47 0.47 5.80
C ASN A 64 12.15 -0.93 6.35
N PRO A 65 13.01 -1.93 6.12
CA PRO A 65 14.29 -1.91 5.41
C PRO A 65 14.11 -1.81 3.89
N PRO A 66 15.23 -1.72 3.10
CA PRO A 66 15.18 -1.68 1.64
C PRO A 66 14.32 -2.80 1.03
N PHE A 67 13.72 -2.51 -0.12
CA PHE A 67 12.73 -3.37 -0.78
C PHE A 67 13.23 -4.80 -1.02
N GLU A 68 14.47 -4.98 -1.43
CA GLU A 68 15.05 -6.29 -1.69
C GLU A 68 15.02 -7.19 -0.44
N GLN A 69 15.29 -6.61 0.75
CA GLN A 69 15.22 -7.35 2.01
C GLN A 69 13.77 -7.71 2.37
N GLN A 70 12.82 -6.83 2.08
CA GLN A 70 11.40 -7.12 2.30
C GLN A 70 10.91 -8.24 1.40
N LEU A 71 11.31 -8.21 0.13
CA LEU A 71 10.99 -9.26 -0.84
C LEU A 71 11.62 -10.59 -0.41
N PHE A 72 12.89 -10.59 0.00
CA PHE A 72 13.57 -11.78 0.53
C PHE A 72 12.86 -12.37 1.75
N ASN A 73 12.38 -11.50 2.65
CA ASN A 73 11.67 -11.92 3.87
C ASN A 73 10.39 -12.74 3.58
N LEU A 74 9.76 -12.59 2.42
CA LEU A 74 8.58 -13.39 2.04
C LEU A 74 8.87 -14.89 2.03
N ASN A 75 10.14 -15.31 1.85
CA ASN A 75 10.53 -16.73 1.92
C ASN A 75 10.19 -17.37 3.28
N ASN A 76 10.18 -16.59 4.35
CA ASN A 76 9.82 -17.08 5.69
C ASN A 76 8.32 -17.40 5.80
N TYR A 77 7.51 -16.91 4.88
CA TYR A 77 6.05 -16.97 4.91
C TYR A 77 5.44 -17.83 3.78
N MET A 78 6.26 -18.55 3.02
CA MET A 78 5.79 -19.36 1.89
C MET A 78 4.85 -20.51 2.29
N ALA A 79 4.73 -20.82 3.58
CA ALA A 79 3.76 -21.80 4.10
C ALA A 79 2.34 -21.21 4.29
N LEU A 80 2.20 -19.88 4.24
CA LEU A 80 0.89 -19.24 4.36
C LEU A 80 -0.01 -19.57 3.17
N SER A 81 -1.28 -19.82 3.47
CA SER A 81 -2.27 -20.21 2.48
C SER A 81 -3.68 -19.75 2.87
N PRO A 82 -4.56 -19.37 1.92
CA PRO A 82 -5.98 -19.18 2.22
C PRO A 82 -6.72 -20.50 2.50
N ARG A 83 -6.09 -21.65 2.24
CA ARG A 83 -6.63 -22.98 2.50
C ARG A 83 -6.33 -23.43 3.92
N GLN A 84 -7.20 -24.28 4.45
CA GLN A 84 -6.95 -24.94 5.74
C GLN A 84 -5.74 -25.86 5.64
N PRO A 85 -4.83 -25.85 6.65
CA PRO A 85 -3.66 -26.71 6.66
C PRO A 85 -4.03 -28.17 6.96
N GLU A 86 -3.24 -29.08 6.41
CA GLU A 86 -3.21 -30.48 6.84
C GLU A 86 -2.24 -30.65 8.02
N ASN A 87 -2.44 -31.71 8.80
CA ASN A 87 -1.49 -32.05 9.85
C ASN A 87 -0.16 -32.54 9.24
N ARG A 88 0.83 -31.68 9.23
CA ARG A 88 2.23 -31.99 8.82
C ARG A 88 3.19 -32.03 10.01
N PHE A 89 2.67 -31.81 11.22
CA PHE A 89 3.49 -31.78 12.43
C PHE A 89 3.98 -33.19 12.81
N SER A 90 3.07 -34.13 12.90
CA SER A 90 3.39 -35.57 13.16
C SER A 90 2.16 -36.43 12.88
N GLY A 91 2.36 -37.55 12.22
CA GLY A 91 1.31 -38.58 12.07
C GLY A 91 0.96 -39.29 13.39
N ALA A 92 1.79 -39.13 14.42
CA ALA A 92 1.53 -39.73 15.76
C ALA A 92 0.48 -38.93 16.56
N LEU A 93 0.13 -37.71 16.11
CA LEU A 93 -0.81 -36.83 16.79
C LEU A 93 -2.02 -36.55 15.89
N GLY A 94 -3.23 -36.72 16.41
CA GLY A 94 -4.48 -36.40 15.74
C GLY A 94 -4.80 -34.91 15.77
N LEU A 95 -3.94 -34.07 15.19
CA LEU A 95 -4.15 -32.62 15.11
C LEU A 95 -5.12 -32.28 13.98
N HIS A 96 -6.01 -31.35 14.24
CA HIS A 96 -7.01 -30.86 13.26
C HIS A 96 -7.28 -29.38 13.43
N CYS A 97 -7.80 -28.75 12.38
CA CYS A 97 -8.21 -27.36 12.42
C CYS A 97 -9.39 -27.14 13.35
N TYR A 98 -9.28 -26.18 14.26
CA TYR A 98 -10.33 -25.79 15.21
C TYR A 98 -11.15 -24.57 14.74
N SER A 99 -10.66 -23.83 13.72
CA SER A 99 -11.35 -22.67 13.13
C SER A 99 -11.02 -22.49 11.65
N ARG A 100 -11.76 -21.62 10.96
CA ARG A 100 -11.42 -21.19 9.60
C ARG A 100 -10.22 -20.23 9.66
N GLY A 101 -9.48 -20.09 8.53
CA GLY A 101 -8.36 -19.15 8.38
C GLY A 101 -7.04 -19.64 8.96
N MET A 102 -6.95 -20.88 9.46
CA MET A 102 -5.73 -21.40 10.06
C MET A 102 -4.57 -21.59 9.07
N GLY A 103 -4.82 -21.56 7.76
CA GLY A 103 -3.76 -21.52 6.75
C GLY A 103 -2.91 -20.26 6.79
N ALA A 104 -3.41 -19.19 7.41
CA ALA A 104 -2.69 -17.94 7.64
C ALA A 104 -2.01 -17.84 9.02
N LEU A 105 -1.89 -18.96 9.78
CA LEU A 105 -1.17 -18.97 11.04
C LEU A 105 0.29 -18.54 10.83
N GLY A 106 0.73 -17.52 11.58
CA GLY A 106 2.05 -16.93 11.43
C GLY A 106 2.05 -15.66 10.54
N LEU A 107 0.91 -15.28 9.96
CA LEU A 107 0.81 -13.96 9.31
C LEU A 107 1.05 -12.87 10.38
N PRO A 108 2.06 -11.98 10.19
CA PRO A 108 2.42 -11.02 11.22
C PRO A 108 1.32 -9.98 11.43
N GLY A 109 1.05 -9.64 12.69
CA GLY A 109 -0.03 -8.72 13.08
C GLY A 109 0.42 -7.36 13.58
N ASP A 110 1.73 -7.18 13.83
CA ASP A 110 2.26 -5.91 14.31
C ASP A 110 2.32 -4.83 13.21
N LEU A 111 2.56 -3.58 13.61
CA LEU A 111 2.51 -2.41 12.71
C LEU A 111 3.85 -2.07 12.06
N SER A 112 4.90 -2.87 12.27
CA SER A 112 6.20 -2.63 11.64
C SER A 112 6.11 -2.72 10.11
N SER A 113 7.02 -2.05 9.45
CA SER A 113 7.08 -2.01 7.98
C SER A 113 7.16 -3.41 7.35
N MET A 114 8.03 -4.28 7.88
CA MET A 114 8.17 -5.65 7.37
C MET A 114 6.91 -6.48 7.57
N SER A 115 6.26 -6.36 8.71
CA SER A 115 5.00 -7.06 9.02
C SER A 115 3.86 -6.57 8.15
N ARG A 116 3.75 -5.26 7.94
CA ARG A 116 2.78 -4.68 7.02
C ARG A 116 3.02 -5.13 5.57
N PHE A 117 4.30 -5.19 5.15
CA PHE A 117 4.65 -5.69 3.81
C PHE A 117 4.16 -7.13 3.59
N VAL A 118 4.49 -8.04 4.49
CA VAL A 118 4.04 -9.45 4.40
C VAL A 118 2.51 -9.54 4.40
N ARG A 119 1.87 -8.82 5.32
CA ARG A 119 0.41 -8.87 5.49
C ARG A 119 -0.33 -8.35 4.27
N VAL A 120 0.05 -7.19 3.73
CA VAL A 120 -0.62 -6.63 2.55
C VAL A 120 -0.26 -7.40 1.28
N ALA A 121 0.95 -7.93 1.15
CA ALA A 121 1.33 -8.80 0.04
C ALA A 121 0.48 -10.09 0.03
N TYR A 122 0.37 -10.76 1.18
CA TYR A 122 -0.49 -11.93 1.32
C TYR A 122 -1.95 -11.61 0.98
N THR A 123 -2.48 -10.54 1.55
CA THR A 123 -3.88 -10.13 1.34
C THR A 123 -4.13 -9.80 -0.13
N LYS A 124 -3.27 -8.98 -0.76
CA LYS A 124 -3.41 -8.57 -2.16
C LYS A 124 -3.33 -9.76 -3.13
N LEU A 125 -2.34 -10.65 -2.93
CA LEU A 125 -2.11 -11.77 -3.85
C LEU A 125 -3.18 -12.86 -3.75
N ASN A 126 -3.92 -12.92 -2.63
CA ASN A 126 -5.00 -13.88 -2.43
C ASN A 126 -6.39 -13.24 -2.53
N ALA A 127 -6.48 -11.92 -2.68
CA ALA A 127 -7.75 -11.21 -2.85
C ALA A 127 -8.42 -11.60 -4.17
N VAL A 128 -9.74 -11.74 -4.13
CA VAL A 128 -10.55 -12.01 -5.32
C VAL A 128 -11.24 -10.72 -5.75
N CYS A 129 -10.86 -10.22 -6.92
CA CYS A 129 -11.51 -9.07 -7.55
C CYS A 129 -12.73 -9.54 -8.37
N ARG A 130 -13.64 -8.60 -8.63
CA ARG A 130 -14.84 -8.82 -9.44
C ARG A 130 -14.84 -7.95 -10.69
N ASP A 131 -15.92 -7.96 -11.44
CA ASP A 131 -15.97 -7.35 -12.77
C ASP A 131 -16.28 -5.83 -12.75
N THR A 132 -16.92 -5.33 -11.69
CA THR A 132 -17.30 -3.92 -11.62
C THR A 132 -16.23 -3.05 -10.95
N GLU A 133 -16.15 -1.80 -11.39
CA GLU A 133 -15.23 -0.83 -10.77
C GLU A 133 -15.53 -0.60 -9.28
N ALA A 134 -16.78 -0.45 -8.91
CA ALA A 134 -17.18 -0.22 -7.52
C ALA A 134 -16.76 -1.37 -6.60
N GLU A 135 -16.91 -2.62 -7.04
CA GLU A 135 -16.47 -3.80 -6.29
C GLU A 135 -14.95 -3.85 -6.18
N ASN A 136 -14.22 -3.52 -7.25
CA ASN A 136 -12.75 -3.51 -7.24
C ASN A 136 -12.17 -2.38 -6.40
N VAL A 137 -12.77 -1.20 -6.44
CA VAL A 137 -12.40 -0.07 -5.56
C VAL A 137 -12.66 -0.45 -4.10
N SER A 138 -13.83 -1.01 -3.78
CA SER A 138 -14.12 -1.51 -2.43
C SER A 138 -13.10 -2.56 -1.98
N GLN A 139 -12.78 -3.54 -2.85
CA GLN A 139 -11.79 -4.57 -2.55
C GLN A 139 -10.39 -3.98 -2.30
N PHE A 140 -10.00 -2.94 -3.03
CA PHE A 140 -8.74 -2.22 -2.81
C PHE A 140 -8.68 -1.61 -1.41
N PHE A 141 -9.74 -0.96 -0.95
CA PHE A 141 -9.79 -0.41 0.41
C PHE A 141 -9.77 -1.52 1.48
N HIS A 142 -10.41 -2.68 1.24
CA HIS A 142 -10.28 -3.83 2.13
C HIS A 142 -8.85 -4.38 2.20
N ILE A 143 -8.12 -4.41 1.09
CA ILE A 143 -6.70 -4.82 1.06
C ILE A 143 -5.87 -3.87 1.93
N LEU A 144 -5.98 -2.56 1.72
CA LEU A 144 -5.24 -1.57 2.49
C LEU A 144 -5.69 -1.49 3.96
N GLY A 145 -6.99 -1.72 4.23
CA GLY A 145 -7.51 -1.82 5.59
C GLY A 145 -6.83 -2.92 6.43
N SER A 146 -6.26 -3.94 5.77
CA SER A 146 -5.49 -4.99 6.48
C SER A 146 -4.20 -4.46 7.13
N VAL A 147 -3.71 -3.29 6.73
CA VAL A 147 -2.48 -2.65 7.25
C VAL A 147 -2.74 -1.24 7.79
N GLU A 148 -3.99 -0.90 8.00
CA GLU A 148 -4.38 0.36 8.62
C GLU A 148 -3.85 0.44 10.05
N GLN A 149 -3.29 1.60 10.40
CA GLN A 149 -2.78 1.88 11.73
C GLN A 149 -3.80 2.72 12.51
N GLN A 150 -4.24 2.19 13.64
CA GLN A 150 -5.20 2.84 14.51
C GLN A 150 -4.51 3.84 15.44
N ARG A 151 -5.15 4.97 15.70
CA ARG A 151 -4.65 5.98 16.65
C ARG A 151 -4.49 5.36 18.04
N GLY A 152 -3.31 5.52 18.62
CA GLY A 152 -2.96 4.96 19.93
C GLY A 152 -2.17 3.65 19.89
N CYS A 153 -2.08 2.98 18.73
CA CYS A 153 -1.39 1.70 18.62
C CYS A 153 0.10 1.80 18.22
N CYS A 154 0.54 2.99 17.78
CA CYS A 154 1.94 3.28 17.44
C CYS A 154 2.32 4.65 18.01
N GLU A 155 2.95 4.66 19.19
CA GLU A 155 3.43 5.88 19.82
C GLU A 155 4.83 6.21 19.28
N VAL A 156 5.02 7.43 18.77
CA VAL A 156 6.30 7.93 18.26
C VAL A 156 7.00 8.84 19.26
N GLU A 157 6.23 9.59 20.06
CA GLU A 157 6.66 10.40 21.18
C GLU A 157 5.55 10.37 22.25
N PRO A 158 5.82 10.71 23.52
CA PRO A 158 4.80 10.71 24.56
C PRO A 158 3.55 11.51 24.16
N GLY A 159 2.43 10.81 23.96
CA GLY A 159 1.15 11.37 23.53
C GLY A 159 1.01 11.69 22.05
N ALA A 160 2.03 11.40 21.22
CA ALA A 160 1.97 11.53 19.77
C ALA A 160 1.95 10.14 19.10
N TYR A 161 0.99 9.93 18.22
CA TYR A 161 0.73 8.63 17.61
C TYR A 161 0.82 8.67 16.09
N GLU A 162 1.48 7.68 15.51
CA GLU A 162 1.39 7.40 14.09
C GLU A 162 0.08 6.62 13.82
N TYR A 163 -0.67 7.07 12.81
CA TYR A 163 -1.90 6.39 12.37
C TYR A 163 -2.17 6.70 10.90
N THR A 164 -3.02 5.91 10.28
CA THR A 164 -3.41 6.10 8.88
C THR A 164 -4.30 7.33 8.75
N ILE A 165 -3.76 8.45 8.26
CA ILE A 165 -4.49 9.72 8.12
C ILE A 165 -5.52 9.63 6.99
N TYR A 166 -5.15 8.98 5.88
CA TYR A 166 -6.03 8.71 4.74
C TYR A 166 -5.56 7.47 3.99
N THR A 167 -6.47 6.89 3.23
CA THR A 167 -6.19 5.83 2.25
C THR A 167 -6.67 6.30 0.89
N SER A 168 -5.88 6.06 -0.16
CA SER A 168 -6.26 6.47 -1.51
C SER A 168 -6.07 5.37 -2.54
N CYS A 169 -6.86 5.43 -3.60
CA CYS A 169 -6.85 4.53 -4.74
C CYS A 169 -6.97 5.32 -6.04
N CYS A 170 -6.10 5.04 -7.00
CA CYS A 170 -6.17 5.66 -8.34
C CYS A 170 -6.63 4.63 -9.37
N ASN A 171 -7.76 4.88 -10.02
CA ASN A 171 -8.09 4.21 -11.28
C ASN A 171 -7.43 4.97 -12.43
N ALA A 172 -6.18 4.57 -12.77
CA ALA A 172 -5.41 5.24 -13.82
C ALA A 172 -6.02 5.11 -15.22
N THR A 173 -6.83 4.06 -15.48
CA THR A 173 -7.51 3.87 -16.76
C THR A 173 -8.63 4.89 -16.96
N ARG A 174 -9.34 5.25 -15.87
CA ARG A 174 -10.47 6.20 -15.92
C ARG A 174 -10.14 7.58 -15.41
N GLY A 175 -8.94 7.81 -14.89
CA GLY A 175 -8.55 9.10 -14.32
C GLY A 175 -9.36 9.47 -13.08
N ILE A 176 -9.71 8.49 -12.23
CA ILE A 176 -10.49 8.73 -11.02
C ILE A 176 -9.62 8.43 -9.79
N TYR A 177 -9.57 9.40 -8.88
CA TYR A 177 -8.92 9.29 -7.58
C TYR A 177 -9.98 9.05 -6.50
N TYR A 178 -9.83 7.99 -5.73
CA TYR A 178 -10.70 7.64 -4.62
C TYR A 178 -9.94 7.79 -3.30
N TYR A 179 -10.63 8.19 -2.24
CA TYR A 179 -10.01 8.24 -0.93
C TYR A 179 -11.03 8.06 0.20
N THR A 180 -10.50 7.65 1.37
CA THR A 180 -11.13 7.75 2.68
C THR A 180 -10.20 8.51 3.61
N THR A 181 -10.70 9.10 4.67
CA THR A 181 -9.88 9.70 5.73
C THR A 181 -10.11 8.93 7.04
N TYR A 182 -9.22 9.11 8.01
CA TYR A 182 -9.39 8.47 9.32
C TYR A 182 -10.71 8.83 9.99
N ASP A 183 -11.17 10.06 9.81
CA ASP A 183 -12.39 10.57 10.40
C ASP A 183 -13.63 10.47 9.47
N ASN A 184 -13.48 9.83 8.29
CA ASN A 184 -14.58 9.57 7.36
C ASN A 184 -14.30 8.33 6.52
N HIS A 185 -15.08 7.26 6.76
CA HIS A 185 -14.97 5.98 6.05
C HIS A 185 -15.69 5.95 4.69
N GLN A 186 -16.45 6.99 4.37
CA GLN A 186 -17.13 7.07 3.07
C GLN A 186 -16.10 7.22 1.95
N ILE A 187 -16.08 6.29 0.99
CA ILE A 187 -15.23 6.41 -0.19
C ILE A 187 -15.69 7.63 -0.99
N THR A 188 -14.80 8.58 -1.15
CA THR A 188 -15.00 9.81 -1.92
C THR A 188 -14.20 9.75 -3.20
N ALA A 189 -14.75 10.25 -4.31
CA ALA A 189 -14.12 10.20 -5.63
C ALA A 189 -13.93 11.59 -6.22
N VAL A 190 -12.77 11.79 -6.86
CA VAL A 190 -12.48 12.97 -7.71
C VAL A 190 -12.20 12.47 -9.11
N ASP A 191 -13.01 12.88 -10.06
CA ASP A 191 -12.88 12.56 -11.48
C ASP A 191 -12.04 13.63 -12.16
N LEU A 192 -10.86 13.25 -12.67
CA LEU A 192 -9.93 14.14 -13.35
C LEU A 192 -10.59 14.79 -14.58
N HIS A 193 -11.43 14.05 -15.31
CA HIS A 193 -12.07 14.54 -16.54
C HIS A 193 -13.21 15.54 -16.28
N ARG A 194 -13.57 15.79 -15.02
CA ARG A 194 -14.49 16.86 -14.62
C ARG A 194 -13.77 18.12 -14.16
N ALA A 195 -12.43 18.09 -14.15
CA ALA A 195 -11.62 19.27 -13.90
C ALA A 195 -11.28 19.97 -15.21
N GLU A 196 -11.02 21.27 -15.15
CA GLU A 196 -10.50 22.03 -16.28
C GLU A 196 -8.98 21.79 -16.37
N LEU A 197 -8.59 20.76 -17.14
CA LEU A 197 -7.20 20.27 -17.20
C LEU A 197 -6.24 21.27 -17.88
N ASP A 198 -6.75 22.08 -18.78
CA ASP A 198 -5.98 23.09 -19.53
C ASP A 198 -6.08 24.49 -18.91
N GLY A 199 -6.76 24.62 -17.77
CA GLY A 199 -6.91 25.88 -17.05
C GLY A 199 -5.61 26.35 -16.39
N GLU A 200 -5.43 27.67 -16.28
CA GLU A 200 -4.28 28.29 -15.60
C GLU A 200 -4.36 28.19 -14.07
N ALA A 201 -5.56 28.00 -13.51
CA ALA A 201 -5.81 27.91 -12.09
C ALA A 201 -5.81 26.47 -11.59
N LEU A 202 -5.29 26.24 -10.37
CA LEU A 202 -5.37 24.94 -9.72
C LEU A 202 -6.82 24.63 -9.32
N SER A 203 -7.32 23.47 -9.72
CA SER A 203 -8.57 22.92 -9.20
C SER A 203 -8.31 22.27 -7.83
N THR A 204 -9.05 22.70 -6.82
CA THR A 204 -8.91 22.17 -5.44
C THR A 204 -10.23 21.65 -4.92
N TRP A 205 -10.17 20.51 -4.24
CA TRP A 205 -11.30 19.90 -3.54
C TRP A 205 -10.95 19.75 -2.07
N PRO A 206 -11.73 20.35 -1.14
CA PRO A 206 -11.53 20.13 0.27
C PRO A 206 -11.67 18.65 0.62
N LEU A 207 -10.80 18.14 1.51
CA LEU A 207 -10.94 16.78 2.04
C LEU A 207 -12.27 16.64 2.76
N VAL A 208 -12.99 15.57 2.47
CA VAL A 208 -14.18 15.21 3.22
C VAL A 208 -13.74 14.61 4.55
N THR A 209 -14.06 15.29 5.64
CA THR A 209 -13.79 14.89 7.02
C THR A 209 -15.08 14.84 7.81
N GLY A 210 -15.06 14.17 8.95
CA GLY A 210 -16.24 13.97 9.79
C GLY A 210 -17.07 12.76 9.34
N GLU A 211 -17.23 11.79 10.25
CA GLU A 211 -17.89 10.52 9.97
C GLU A 211 -19.35 10.72 9.58
N GLN A 212 -19.76 10.05 8.52
CA GLN A 212 -21.13 10.05 8.03
C GLN A 212 -21.80 8.72 8.37
N ILE A 213 -22.61 8.74 9.42
CA ILE A 213 -23.34 7.57 9.86
C ILE A 213 -24.75 7.58 9.23
N PHE A 214 -24.99 6.67 8.30
CA PHE A 214 -26.33 6.47 7.76
C PHE A 214 -27.23 5.75 8.76
N ARG A 215 -28.34 6.38 9.14
CA ARG A 215 -29.36 5.77 10.00
C ARG A 215 -30.50 5.21 9.16
N GLN A 216 -30.84 3.93 9.38
CA GLN A 216 -31.90 3.24 8.62
C GLN A 216 -33.29 3.43 9.22
N ASN A 217 -33.40 4.02 10.40
CA ASN A 217 -34.66 4.27 11.13
C ASN A 217 -34.82 5.73 11.50
#